data_98c152fdc13222ab79e9a95500b50729
#
_entry.id   98c152fdc13222ab79e9a95500b50729
#
_cell.length_a   1.000
_cell.length_b   1.000
_cell.length_c   1.000
_cell.angle_alpha   90.00
_cell.angle_beta   90.00
_cell.angle_gamma   90.00
#
_symmetry.space_group_name_H-M   'P 1'
#
loop_
_entity.id
_entity.type
_entity.pdbx_description
1 polymer ?
#
loop_
_entity_poly.entity_id
_entity_poly.type
_entity_poly.pdbx_seq_one_letter_code
_entity_poly.pdbx_strand_id
1 'polypeptide(L)'
;MRPISQRTDFREETIYFLLTARFNDGDPSNNFLCRDRIRFDAQSNAIDPHWRGDFKGLIERLDYLRDLGFSAIWITPPVENRSGLDYHGYHAYDWTRIDPRLESPGATYQDLIDAAQAKDIKIIQDVVVNHSCQFGIRGKVHIDHLPIKYYVPQGSEQGRVDHGPYQGNLGNYAWPNNDDIDNPLAPDWYRARHGSDPTGIEPLVDPKTGETVPKPGYDPGRFFGIDPNDLDPDWYHQDGFICGGDWESAYPLQQRHLAGDCIDLATERQNVKDYIIQAINRYLDMGVDALRIDTVKHVERGNLLEYVNAWKAHKPGLFVFGENLVKGYGWGDLGGGDNGPSEIRPWWYTRLGDDPRDPNSGGDSGFPQLDFGLFSTFRDTVSKGTYAGTGHILSMDWIYGDVTQLVTFLQNHDVGPDNDFKYRFKGDQWMAAAAYNLIWTARGIPCLYFGEEIEFMKGAPQDIEGEKDTLESTGRAYFGDHLTEERIAETQSHPIYRHIQRLNLIRRAIPALQKALMTQVSEWGSGMSFVRDLPAAGSEPGSYAVIGLSIGSEQQINIGNIRPGLYRDAVTGGEIHGDGSLSFRVKANSAGIWVLEGPGKIGTDGVYLR
;
A
#
# COMPACT_ATOMS: atom_id res chain seq x y z
N MET A 1 -3.38 -13.25 -20.63
CA MET A 1 -3.52 -11.79 -20.37
C MET A 1 -3.29 -11.07 -21.69
N ARG A 2 -3.96 -9.92 -21.95
CA ARG A 2 -3.60 -9.12 -23.13
C ARG A 2 -2.22 -8.48 -22.89
N PRO A 3 -1.42 -8.23 -23.94
CA PRO A 3 -0.15 -7.52 -23.81
C PRO A 3 -0.31 -6.15 -23.14
N ILE A 4 0.71 -5.70 -22.38
CA ILE A 4 0.70 -4.40 -21.71
C ILE A 4 0.38 -3.26 -22.69
N SER A 5 0.94 -3.31 -23.90
CA SER A 5 0.73 -2.31 -24.95
C SER A 5 -0.74 -2.15 -25.38
N GLN A 6 -1.58 -3.12 -25.11
CA GLN A 6 -3.02 -3.12 -25.39
C GLN A 6 -3.88 -2.75 -24.16
N ARG A 7 -3.27 -2.51 -23.01
CA ARG A 7 -3.93 -2.17 -21.75
C ARG A 7 -3.48 -0.77 -21.29
N THR A 8 -3.97 0.24 -21.97
CA THR A 8 -3.60 1.64 -21.74
C THR A 8 -4.44 2.30 -20.63
N ASP A 9 -5.60 1.74 -20.34
CA ASP A 9 -6.46 2.19 -19.25
C ASP A 9 -6.17 1.36 -17.98
N PHE A 10 -5.65 2.00 -16.94
CA PHE A 10 -5.24 1.29 -15.73
C PHE A 10 -6.40 0.65 -14.96
N ARG A 11 -7.65 1.05 -15.22
CA ARG A 11 -8.86 0.39 -14.69
C ARG A 11 -9.00 -1.08 -15.13
N GLU A 12 -8.29 -1.48 -16.17
CA GLU A 12 -8.23 -2.87 -16.63
C GLU A 12 -7.35 -3.76 -15.75
N GLU A 13 -6.53 -3.16 -14.87
CA GLU A 13 -5.59 -3.91 -14.03
C GLU A 13 -6.23 -4.42 -12.74
N THR A 14 -5.58 -5.39 -12.15
CA THR A 14 -5.74 -5.82 -10.76
C THR A 14 -4.38 -5.79 -10.10
N ILE A 15 -4.32 -5.25 -8.89
CA ILE A 15 -3.07 -4.92 -8.21
C ILE A 15 -2.77 -5.96 -7.12
N TYR A 16 -1.56 -6.51 -7.12
CA TYR A 16 -1.01 -7.24 -5.99
C TYR A 16 0.02 -6.37 -5.28
N PHE A 17 -0.24 -6.01 -4.04
CA PHE A 17 0.64 -5.20 -3.22
C PHE A 17 1.50 -6.06 -2.32
N LEU A 18 2.81 -5.80 -2.28
CA LEU A 18 3.75 -6.53 -1.44
C LEU A 18 4.83 -5.63 -0.82
N LEU A 19 5.32 -6.04 0.35
CA LEU A 19 6.57 -5.53 0.90
C LEU A 19 7.71 -6.33 0.30
N THR A 20 8.55 -5.71 -0.53
CA THR A 20 9.62 -6.39 -1.26
C THR A 20 10.54 -7.16 -0.31
N ALA A 21 10.99 -6.53 0.76
CA ALA A 21 11.85 -7.14 1.77
C ALA A 21 11.22 -8.30 2.55
N ARG A 22 9.90 -8.52 2.42
CA ARG A 22 9.16 -9.56 3.18
C ARG A 22 8.51 -10.60 2.29
N PHE A 23 8.63 -10.49 0.96
CA PHE A 23 7.89 -11.32 0.03
C PHE A 23 8.61 -12.64 -0.29
N ASN A 24 9.77 -12.59 -0.94
CA ASN A 24 10.56 -13.78 -1.28
C ASN A 24 12.04 -13.45 -1.38
N ASP A 25 12.88 -14.29 -0.82
CA ASP A 25 14.34 -14.18 -0.76
C ASP A 25 14.95 -14.99 -1.91
N GLY A 26 15.59 -14.31 -2.83
CA GLY A 26 16.29 -14.92 -3.96
C GLY A 26 17.81 -14.95 -3.78
N ASP A 27 18.33 -14.11 -2.89
CA ASP A 27 19.76 -14.01 -2.61
C ASP A 27 20.03 -13.80 -1.11
N PRO A 28 20.18 -14.88 -0.34
CA PRO A 28 20.44 -14.76 1.10
C PRO A 28 21.72 -13.99 1.46
N SER A 29 22.58 -13.69 0.48
CA SER A 29 23.82 -12.94 0.76
C SER A 29 23.61 -11.45 0.93
N ASN A 30 22.46 -10.91 0.46
CA ASN A 30 22.09 -9.50 0.65
C ASN A 30 21.15 -9.27 1.86
N ASN A 31 20.81 -10.32 2.57
CA ASN A 31 19.95 -10.23 3.75
C ASN A 31 20.54 -9.34 4.82
N PHE A 32 19.71 -8.53 5.46
CA PHE A 32 20.20 -7.53 6.37
C PHE A 32 19.34 -7.41 7.63
N LEU A 33 20.03 -7.24 8.77
CA LEU A 33 19.43 -7.04 10.08
C LEU A 33 19.30 -5.55 10.37
N CYS A 34 18.07 -5.06 10.49
CA CYS A 34 17.88 -3.72 11.03
C CYS A 34 18.33 -3.65 12.48
N ARG A 35 18.85 -2.51 12.91
CA ARG A 35 19.38 -2.35 14.26
C ARG A 35 18.33 -2.48 15.33
N ASP A 36 17.15 -1.97 15.08
CA ASP A 36 16.05 -2.08 16.01
C ASP A 36 15.51 -3.50 16.01
N ARG A 37 15.19 -3.99 17.19
CA ARG A 37 14.53 -5.29 17.39
C ARG A 37 15.26 -6.50 16.82
N ILE A 38 16.59 -6.44 16.78
CA ILE A 38 17.42 -7.60 16.45
C ILE A 38 17.16 -8.71 17.48
N ARG A 39 16.94 -9.91 16.98
CA ARG A 39 16.78 -11.13 17.80
C ARG A 39 18.04 -11.97 17.74
N PHE A 40 18.29 -12.70 18.80
CA PHE A 40 19.44 -13.56 18.94
C PHE A 40 19.02 -14.98 19.31
N ASP A 41 19.73 -15.96 18.77
CA ASP A 41 19.63 -17.36 19.21
C ASP A 41 20.37 -17.60 20.55
N ALA A 42 20.33 -18.84 21.02
CA ALA A 42 20.96 -19.23 22.28
C ALA A 42 22.49 -19.08 22.26
N GLN A 43 23.11 -18.97 21.08
CA GLN A 43 24.55 -18.80 20.87
C GLN A 43 24.92 -17.33 20.64
N SER A 44 24.00 -16.41 20.80
CA SER A 44 24.15 -14.98 20.55
C SER A 44 24.46 -14.62 19.08
N ASN A 45 23.97 -15.43 18.12
CA ASN A 45 23.99 -15.05 16.72
C ASN A 45 22.69 -14.33 16.38
N ALA A 46 22.78 -13.25 15.64
CA ALA A 46 21.61 -12.53 15.16
C ALA A 46 20.82 -13.40 14.17
N ILE A 47 19.53 -13.46 14.41
CA ILE A 47 18.56 -14.17 13.58
C ILE A 47 17.45 -13.21 13.15
N ASP A 48 16.61 -13.61 12.22
CA ASP A 48 15.44 -12.84 11.79
C ASP A 48 15.83 -11.54 11.05
N PRO A 49 16.45 -11.66 9.87
CA PRO A 49 16.77 -10.50 9.06
C PRO A 49 15.46 -9.81 8.60
N HIS A 50 15.39 -8.51 8.79
CA HIS A 50 14.24 -7.72 8.38
C HIS A 50 14.21 -7.49 6.87
N TRP A 51 15.36 -7.18 6.27
CA TRP A 51 15.59 -7.23 4.84
C TRP A 51 15.93 -8.66 4.45
N ARG A 52 14.97 -9.36 3.90
CA ARG A 52 15.12 -10.75 3.50
C ARG A 52 14.67 -10.97 2.05
N GLY A 53 13.54 -10.42 1.66
CA GLY A 53 13.08 -10.42 0.27
C GLY A 53 13.84 -9.41 -0.59
N ASP A 54 14.00 -9.73 -1.88
CA ASP A 54 14.74 -8.95 -2.85
C ASP A 54 14.13 -9.04 -4.26
N PHE A 55 14.71 -8.33 -5.23
CA PHE A 55 14.24 -8.36 -6.61
C PHE A 55 14.43 -9.72 -7.28
N LYS A 56 15.48 -10.45 -6.94
CA LYS A 56 15.69 -11.79 -7.45
C LYS A 56 14.58 -12.73 -7.00
N GLY A 57 14.26 -12.71 -5.73
CA GLY A 57 13.15 -13.49 -5.19
C GLY A 57 11.80 -13.10 -5.80
N LEU A 58 11.57 -11.83 -6.05
CA LEU A 58 10.35 -11.38 -6.72
C LEU A 58 10.30 -11.84 -8.18
N ILE A 59 11.40 -11.75 -8.92
CA ILE A 59 11.51 -12.24 -10.31
C ILE A 59 11.19 -13.74 -10.37
N GLU A 60 11.71 -14.54 -9.44
CA GLU A 60 11.46 -15.98 -9.36
C GLU A 60 9.98 -16.32 -9.10
N ARG A 61 9.21 -15.41 -8.54
CA ARG A 61 7.78 -15.62 -8.18
C ARG A 61 6.79 -14.85 -9.06
N LEU A 62 7.22 -14.24 -10.14
CA LEU A 62 6.33 -13.57 -11.09
C LEU A 62 5.30 -14.51 -11.70
N ASP A 63 5.65 -15.78 -11.95
CA ASP A 63 4.70 -16.77 -12.46
C ASP A 63 3.60 -17.09 -11.42
N TYR A 64 3.92 -17.15 -10.14
CA TYR A 64 2.93 -17.29 -9.06
C TYR A 64 1.89 -16.16 -9.11
N LEU A 65 2.35 -14.92 -9.26
CA LEU A 65 1.47 -13.74 -9.31
C LEU A 65 0.63 -13.70 -10.59
N ARG A 66 1.24 -14.07 -11.72
CA ARG A 66 0.53 -14.20 -13.01
C ARG A 66 -0.53 -15.29 -12.96
N ASP A 67 -0.24 -16.43 -12.35
CA ASP A 67 -1.16 -17.57 -12.24
C ASP A 67 -2.31 -17.26 -11.28
N LEU A 68 -2.07 -16.49 -10.21
CA LEU A 68 -3.12 -15.95 -9.36
C LEU A 68 -4.00 -14.93 -10.12
N GLY A 69 -3.51 -14.41 -11.25
CA GLY A 69 -4.25 -13.57 -12.18
C GLY A 69 -4.03 -12.08 -12.05
N PHE A 70 -3.03 -11.65 -11.30
CA PHE A 70 -2.70 -10.22 -11.18
C PHE A 70 -1.96 -9.70 -12.42
N SER A 71 -2.22 -8.45 -12.75
CA SER A 71 -1.69 -7.79 -13.94
C SER A 71 -0.83 -6.57 -13.61
N ALA A 72 -0.79 -6.16 -12.34
CA ALA A 72 0.10 -5.14 -11.81
C ALA A 72 0.60 -5.53 -10.43
N ILE A 73 1.85 -5.22 -10.12
CA ILE A 73 2.48 -5.43 -8.82
C ILE A 73 2.85 -4.06 -8.25
N TRP A 74 2.35 -3.75 -7.06
CA TRP A 74 2.78 -2.60 -6.29
C TRP A 74 3.84 -3.05 -5.29
N ILE A 75 5.06 -2.53 -5.44
CA ILE A 75 6.19 -2.75 -4.54
C ILE A 75 6.37 -1.55 -3.61
N THR A 76 6.82 -1.80 -2.38
CA THR A 76 7.24 -0.74 -1.45
C THR A 76 8.39 0.09 -2.04
N PRO A 77 8.64 1.33 -1.53
CA PRO A 77 9.65 2.21 -2.13
C PRO A 77 11.00 1.52 -2.29
N PRO A 78 11.55 1.44 -3.51
CA PRO A 78 12.79 0.71 -3.78
C PRO A 78 14.05 1.58 -3.60
N VAL A 79 13.90 2.86 -3.33
CA VAL A 79 15.02 3.80 -3.20
C VAL A 79 15.82 3.56 -1.93
N GLU A 80 17.06 4.03 -1.88
CA GLU A 80 17.95 3.83 -0.75
C GLU A 80 17.36 4.39 0.55
N ASN A 81 17.29 3.54 1.57
CA ASN A 81 16.74 3.83 2.88
C ASN A 81 17.83 3.81 3.97
N ARG A 82 17.64 4.63 5.01
CA ARG A 82 18.50 4.62 6.18
C ARG A 82 17.73 4.88 7.46
N SER A 83 17.52 3.87 8.24
CA SER A 83 17.06 3.97 9.63
C SER A 83 17.34 2.67 10.39
N GLY A 84 16.90 2.58 11.62
CA GLY A 84 17.06 1.35 12.39
C GLY A 84 16.03 0.27 12.05
N LEU A 85 14.92 0.64 11.43
CA LEU A 85 13.86 -0.28 11.03
C LEU A 85 13.25 0.17 9.69
N ASP A 86 14.07 0.13 8.65
CA ASP A 86 13.77 0.70 7.34
C ASP A 86 13.39 -0.32 6.25
N TYR A 87 13.22 -1.58 6.63
CA TYR A 87 12.90 -2.70 5.71
C TYR A 87 11.68 -2.45 4.81
N HIS A 88 10.78 -1.59 5.24
CA HIS A 88 9.56 -1.25 4.50
C HIS A 88 9.78 -0.24 3.37
N GLY A 89 10.93 0.44 3.32
CA GLY A 89 11.27 1.38 2.24
C GLY A 89 10.80 2.82 2.43
N TYR A 90 10.12 3.16 3.54
CA TYR A 90 9.55 4.51 3.74
C TYR A 90 10.48 5.50 4.45
N HIS A 91 11.72 5.16 4.69
CA HIS A 91 12.73 6.04 5.30
C HIS A 91 13.79 6.42 4.27
N ALA A 92 13.38 7.10 3.21
CA ALA A 92 14.22 7.42 2.08
C ALA A 92 15.40 8.33 2.46
N TYR A 93 16.59 7.96 1.98
CA TYR A 93 17.84 8.70 2.11
C TYR A 93 18.34 9.24 0.77
N ASP A 94 18.17 8.47 -0.31
CA ASP A 94 18.59 8.87 -1.66
C ASP A 94 17.58 8.36 -2.70
N TRP A 95 16.78 9.26 -3.24
CA TRP A 95 15.80 8.94 -4.29
C TRP A 95 16.43 8.59 -5.64
N THR A 96 17.72 8.92 -5.82
CA THR A 96 18.42 8.71 -7.10
C THR A 96 19.04 7.31 -7.22
N ARG A 97 19.02 6.52 -6.16
CA ARG A 97 19.62 5.18 -6.08
C ARG A 97 18.59 4.15 -5.60
N ILE A 98 18.71 2.96 -6.12
CA ILE A 98 18.02 1.80 -5.57
C ILE A 98 18.74 1.33 -4.31
N ASP A 99 17.99 0.85 -3.33
CA ASP A 99 18.57 0.28 -2.12
C ASP A 99 19.38 -0.98 -2.47
N PRO A 100 20.67 -1.03 -2.12
CA PRO A 100 21.53 -2.14 -2.49
C PRO A 100 21.13 -3.48 -1.86
N ARG A 101 20.29 -3.45 -0.81
CA ARG A 101 19.76 -4.68 -0.18
C ARG A 101 18.62 -5.33 -0.98
N LEU A 102 18.14 -4.67 -2.03
CA LEU A 102 17.12 -5.20 -2.95
C LEU A 102 17.74 -5.78 -4.22
N GLU A 103 18.97 -5.42 -4.55
CA GLU A 103 19.63 -5.80 -5.78
C GLU A 103 20.68 -6.90 -5.57
N SER A 104 20.87 -7.70 -6.59
CA SER A 104 21.96 -8.67 -6.68
C SER A 104 22.42 -8.84 -8.14
N PRO A 105 23.59 -9.45 -8.41
CA PRO A 105 24.05 -9.64 -9.77
C PRO A 105 23.02 -10.36 -10.65
N GLY A 106 22.58 -9.71 -11.73
CA GLY A 106 21.56 -10.23 -12.64
C GLY A 106 20.12 -10.11 -12.13
N ALA A 107 19.89 -9.35 -11.06
CA ALA A 107 18.59 -9.02 -10.53
C ALA A 107 18.56 -7.57 -10.00
N THR A 108 18.82 -6.64 -10.87
CA THR A 108 18.68 -5.19 -10.64
C THR A 108 17.22 -4.77 -10.74
N TYR A 109 16.93 -3.53 -10.40
CA TYR A 109 15.58 -2.99 -10.60
C TYR A 109 15.14 -3.01 -12.06
N GLN A 110 16.07 -2.75 -13.01
CA GLN A 110 15.79 -2.87 -14.44
C GLN A 110 15.43 -4.32 -14.81
N ASP A 111 16.17 -5.30 -14.29
CA ASP A 111 15.89 -6.72 -14.55
C ASP A 111 14.50 -7.12 -14.03
N LEU A 112 14.07 -6.60 -12.89
CA LEU A 112 12.71 -6.82 -12.36
C LEU A 112 11.64 -6.23 -13.29
N ILE A 113 11.82 -4.98 -13.73
CA ILE A 113 10.88 -4.32 -14.66
C ILE A 113 10.77 -5.12 -15.96
N ASP A 114 11.89 -5.47 -16.55
CA ASP A 114 11.94 -6.22 -17.82
C ASP A 114 11.30 -7.61 -17.67
N ALA A 115 11.60 -8.33 -16.58
CA ALA A 115 11.04 -9.65 -16.31
C ALA A 115 9.52 -9.61 -16.08
N ALA A 116 9.01 -8.59 -15.38
CA ALA A 116 7.59 -8.40 -15.15
C ALA A 116 6.86 -8.07 -16.47
N GLN A 117 7.41 -7.15 -17.25
CA GLN A 117 6.83 -6.75 -18.54
C GLN A 117 6.84 -7.90 -19.55
N ALA A 118 7.88 -8.75 -19.56
CA ALA A 118 7.92 -9.96 -20.36
C ALA A 118 6.81 -10.97 -20.02
N LYS A 119 6.21 -10.85 -18.84
CA LYS A 119 5.06 -11.65 -18.39
C LYS A 119 3.73 -10.87 -18.43
N ASP A 120 3.70 -9.72 -19.08
CA ASP A 120 2.56 -8.82 -19.16
C ASP A 120 2.09 -8.28 -17.80
N ILE A 121 3.00 -8.15 -16.84
CA ILE A 121 2.76 -7.59 -15.51
C ILE A 121 3.35 -6.18 -15.44
N LYS A 122 2.57 -5.20 -15.01
CA LYS A 122 3.01 -3.82 -14.77
C LYS A 122 3.65 -3.67 -13.40
N ILE A 123 4.64 -2.79 -13.29
CA ILE A 123 5.25 -2.41 -12.01
C ILE A 123 4.70 -1.04 -11.58
N ILE A 124 4.20 -0.99 -10.34
CA ILE A 124 3.81 0.22 -9.63
C ILE A 124 4.89 0.49 -8.59
N GLN A 125 5.60 1.59 -8.73
CA GLN A 125 6.59 2.03 -7.75
C GLN A 125 5.93 2.90 -6.69
N ASP A 126 6.18 2.58 -5.42
CA ASP A 126 5.83 3.46 -4.31
C ASP A 126 6.85 4.60 -4.19
N VAL A 127 6.35 5.80 -3.89
CA VAL A 127 7.14 7.03 -3.83
C VAL A 127 6.80 7.81 -2.58
N VAL A 128 7.80 8.07 -1.75
CA VAL A 128 7.70 9.00 -0.63
C VAL A 128 8.05 10.41 -1.10
N VAL A 129 7.12 11.36 -0.96
CA VAL A 129 7.35 12.77 -1.28
C VAL A 129 7.49 13.60 -0.01
N ASN A 130 6.75 13.23 1.02
CA ASN A 130 6.57 14.03 2.23
C ASN A 130 7.84 14.18 3.09
N HIS A 131 8.61 13.12 3.24
CA HIS A 131 9.67 13.08 4.24
C HIS A 131 10.93 12.33 3.80
N SER A 132 12.05 12.63 4.43
CA SER A 132 13.27 11.84 4.38
C SER A 132 13.45 11.03 5.68
N CYS A 133 14.43 10.14 5.69
CA CYS A 133 14.92 9.55 6.93
C CYS A 133 15.58 10.58 7.86
N GLN A 134 15.90 10.17 9.09
CA GLN A 134 16.53 11.00 10.11
C GLN A 134 17.96 11.48 9.78
N PHE A 135 18.60 10.93 8.76
CA PHE A 135 19.97 11.30 8.39
C PHE A 135 20.05 12.35 7.27
N GLY A 136 18.89 12.84 6.81
CA GLY A 136 18.82 13.81 5.72
C GLY A 136 18.88 13.16 4.34
N ILE A 137 19.26 13.93 3.33
CA ILE A 137 19.34 13.51 1.93
C ILE A 137 20.79 13.41 1.50
N ARG A 138 21.21 12.25 0.97
CA ARG A 138 22.60 12.01 0.53
C ARG A 138 23.11 13.12 -0.39
N GLY A 139 24.26 13.69 -0.04
CA GLY A 139 24.94 14.68 -0.84
C GLY A 139 24.20 16.01 -1.01
N LYS A 140 23.12 16.23 -0.27
CA LYS A 140 22.33 17.47 -0.27
C LYS A 140 22.34 18.12 1.10
N VAL A 141 21.76 17.43 2.07
CA VAL A 141 21.62 17.93 3.44
C VAL A 141 21.81 16.79 4.42
N HIS A 142 22.42 17.11 5.56
CA HIS A 142 22.57 16.22 6.70
C HIS A 142 21.92 16.84 7.92
N ILE A 143 21.43 16.00 8.82
CA ILE A 143 20.94 16.42 10.12
C ILE A 143 22.04 16.15 11.13
N ASP A 144 22.95 17.11 11.24
CA ASP A 144 24.24 16.95 11.90
C ASP A 144 24.16 16.69 13.41
N HIS A 145 23.14 17.19 14.05
CA HIS A 145 22.96 17.06 15.49
C HIS A 145 22.10 15.86 15.88
N LEU A 146 21.64 15.09 14.90
CA LEU A 146 20.83 13.91 15.13
C LEU A 146 21.65 12.86 15.88
N PRO A 147 21.19 12.40 17.06
CA PRO A 147 21.77 11.24 17.69
C PRO A 147 21.49 9.99 16.85
N ILE A 148 22.44 9.10 16.85
CA ILE A 148 22.28 7.84 16.14
C ILE A 148 21.36 6.92 16.95
N LYS A 149 20.50 6.22 16.26
CA LYS A 149 19.40 5.49 16.88
C LYS A 149 19.82 4.37 17.86
N TYR A 150 21.02 3.89 17.77
CA TYR A 150 21.50 2.87 18.69
C TYR A 150 21.94 3.45 20.03
N TYR A 151 21.92 4.71 20.19
CA TYR A 151 22.02 5.27 21.51
C TYR A 151 20.67 5.24 22.23
N VAL A 152 19.71 4.59 21.65
CA VAL A 152 18.40 4.38 22.26
C VAL A 152 18.56 4.06 23.74
N PRO A 153 17.86 4.78 24.60
CA PRO A 153 18.09 4.70 26.02
C PRO A 153 17.72 3.39 26.66
N GLN A 154 18.15 3.28 27.87
CA GLN A 154 17.82 2.20 28.76
C GLN A 154 16.49 2.46 29.48
N GLY A 155 16.03 1.50 30.21
CA GLY A 155 14.86 1.65 31.04
C GLY A 155 13.60 1.23 30.33
N SER A 156 12.66 2.15 30.12
CA SER A 156 11.42 1.86 29.43
C SER A 156 11.61 1.41 27.98
N GLU A 157 12.79 1.67 27.46
CA GLU A 157 13.19 1.27 26.13
C GLU A 157 13.83 -0.12 26.07
N GLN A 158 13.72 -0.88 27.13
CA GLN A 158 14.23 -2.23 27.18
C GLN A 158 13.67 -3.07 26.04
N GLY A 159 14.52 -3.86 25.47
CA GLY A 159 14.23 -4.59 24.25
C GLY A 159 14.69 -3.87 22.99
N ARG A 160 15.11 -2.62 23.11
CA ARG A 160 15.74 -1.89 22.00
C ARG A 160 17.21 -2.26 21.88
N VAL A 161 17.77 -1.97 20.71
CA VAL A 161 19.06 -2.50 20.31
C VAL A 161 20.28 -2.08 21.08
N ASP A 162 20.24 -1.03 21.79
CA ASP A 162 21.43 -0.48 22.47
C ASP A 162 21.76 -1.17 23.76
N HIS A 163 21.08 -2.23 24.09
CA HIS A 163 21.24 -2.90 25.34
C HIS A 163 21.78 -4.29 25.23
N GLY A 164 22.42 -4.61 26.30
CA GLY A 164 22.63 -5.93 26.76
C GLY A 164 23.35 -6.84 25.80
N PRO A 165 22.81 -8.00 25.57
CA PRO A 165 23.62 -9.11 25.08
C PRO A 165 24.14 -8.95 23.66
N TYR A 166 23.57 -8.06 22.87
CA TYR A 166 23.96 -7.95 21.47
C TYR A 166 24.96 -6.84 21.16
N GLN A 167 25.38 -6.05 22.13
CA GLN A 167 26.37 -5.01 21.89
C GLN A 167 27.63 -5.52 21.18
N GLY A 168 28.16 -6.63 21.63
CA GLY A 168 29.30 -7.26 20.98
C GLY A 168 29.07 -7.80 19.59
N ASN A 169 27.81 -7.97 19.21
CA ASN A 169 27.40 -8.55 17.92
C ASN A 169 27.01 -7.51 16.88
N LEU A 170 26.70 -6.30 17.28
CA LEU A 170 26.20 -5.27 16.35
C LEU A 170 27.16 -5.00 15.20
N GLY A 171 28.47 -4.96 15.47
CA GLY A 171 29.49 -4.76 14.44
C GLY A 171 29.44 -5.80 13.33
N ASN A 172 29.07 -7.03 13.66
CA ASN A 172 29.02 -8.12 12.70
C ASN A 172 27.71 -8.19 11.94
N TYR A 173 26.58 -7.87 12.57
CA TYR A 173 25.26 -8.13 12.02
C TYR A 173 24.52 -6.88 11.55
N ALA A 174 24.71 -5.77 12.24
CA ALA A 174 24.04 -4.52 11.89
C ALA A 174 24.73 -3.75 10.76
N TRP A 175 25.98 -4.07 10.47
CA TRP A 175 26.80 -3.41 9.45
C TRP A 175 27.60 -4.45 8.66
N PRO A 176 26.99 -5.13 7.71
CA PRO A 176 27.64 -6.24 7.00
C PRO A 176 28.89 -5.84 6.25
N ASN A 177 29.01 -4.59 5.79
CA ASN A 177 30.14 -4.07 5.04
C ASN A 177 30.79 -2.92 5.80
N ASN A 178 31.31 -3.21 6.99
CA ASN A 178 31.85 -2.20 7.92
C ASN A 178 32.91 -1.27 7.31
N ASP A 179 33.77 -1.82 6.46
CA ASP A 179 34.84 -1.07 5.81
C ASP A 179 34.43 -0.42 4.49
N ASP A 180 33.20 -0.68 4.05
CA ASP A 180 32.68 -0.10 2.82
C ASP A 180 32.30 1.35 3.04
N ILE A 181 32.89 2.23 2.24
CA ILE A 181 32.56 3.65 2.26
C ILE A 181 31.11 3.89 1.90
N ASP A 182 30.54 3.05 1.09
CA ASP A 182 29.17 3.11 0.62
C ASP A 182 28.19 2.30 1.49
N ASN A 183 28.64 1.83 2.66
CA ASN A 183 27.75 1.14 3.57
C ASN A 183 26.46 1.94 3.81
N PRO A 184 25.30 1.42 3.42
CA PRO A 184 24.06 2.17 3.45
C PRO A 184 23.61 2.59 4.85
N LEU A 185 24.12 1.93 5.89
CA LEU A 185 23.75 2.23 7.27
C LEU A 185 24.69 3.21 7.96
N ALA A 186 25.79 3.58 7.32
CA ALA A 186 26.75 4.50 7.91
C ALA A 186 26.76 5.82 7.11
N PRO A 187 25.99 6.83 7.52
CA PRO A 187 26.04 8.15 6.90
C PRO A 187 27.45 8.69 6.83
N ASP A 188 27.82 9.41 5.76
CA ASP A 188 29.18 9.89 5.55
C ASP A 188 29.70 10.74 6.71
N TRP A 189 28.86 11.64 7.24
CA TRP A 189 29.20 12.47 8.39
C TRP A 189 29.47 11.64 9.64
N TYR A 190 28.71 10.57 9.85
CA TYR A 190 28.88 9.68 10.97
C TYR A 190 30.20 8.92 10.88
N ARG A 191 30.53 8.36 9.71
CA ARG A 191 31.80 7.69 9.49
C ARG A 191 33.00 8.63 9.62
N ALA A 192 32.86 9.84 9.10
CA ALA A 192 33.91 10.85 9.26
C ALA A 192 34.18 11.18 10.73
N ARG A 193 33.17 11.11 11.58
CA ARG A 193 33.31 11.38 13.02
C ARG A 193 33.79 10.18 13.83
N HIS A 194 33.21 9.02 13.55
CA HIS A 194 33.43 7.81 14.37
C HIS A 194 34.44 6.83 13.75
N GLY A 195 35.10 7.20 12.69
CA GLY A 195 36.08 6.34 12.02
C GLY A 195 35.49 5.02 11.56
N SER A 196 36.12 3.94 11.90
CA SER A 196 35.72 2.58 11.54
C SER A 196 34.67 1.94 12.47
N ASP A 197 34.15 2.68 13.46
CA ASP A 197 33.06 2.14 14.29
C ASP A 197 31.68 2.49 13.73
N PRO A 198 31.12 1.71 12.83
CA PRO A 198 29.81 1.94 12.25
C PRO A 198 28.69 1.48 13.17
N THR A 199 28.97 0.78 14.26
CA THR A 199 27.94 0.25 15.14
C THR A 199 27.21 1.34 15.89
N GLY A 200 27.92 2.42 16.25
CA GLY A 200 27.36 3.56 16.95
C GLY A 200 26.78 3.21 18.31
N ILE A 201 27.31 2.19 18.96
CA ILE A 201 26.88 1.80 20.30
C ILE A 201 27.31 2.81 21.33
N GLU A 202 28.52 3.36 21.15
CA GLU A 202 29.07 4.37 22.04
C GLU A 202 28.24 5.65 22.00
N PRO A 203 28.13 6.36 23.15
CA PRO A 203 27.46 7.63 23.19
C PRO A 203 28.04 8.62 22.19
N LEU A 204 27.17 9.22 21.41
CA LEU A 204 27.59 10.19 20.41
C LEU A 204 27.81 11.57 21.01
N VAL A 205 28.70 12.32 20.42
CA VAL A 205 28.89 13.73 20.71
C VAL A 205 28.13 14.55 19.67
N ASP A 206 27.29 15.46 20.13
CA ASP A 206 26.60 16.41 19.26
C ASP A 206 27.64 17.22 18.47
N PRO A 207 27.60 17.24 17.15
CA PRO A 207 28.59 17.94 16.34
C PRO A 207 28.54 19.45 16.49
N LYS A 208 27.41 20.04 16.87
CA LYS A 208 27.26 21.48 17.07
C LYS A 208 27.77 21.94 18.42
N THR A 209 27.45 21.20 19.46
CA THR A 209 27.73 21.62 20.83
C THR A 209 29.00 21.00 21.41
N GLY A 210 29.47 19.89 20.88
CA GLY A 210 30.59 19.12 21.44
C GLY A 210 30.21 18.36 22.70
N GLU A 211 28.97 18.31 23.09
CA GLU A 211 28.47 17.62 24.27
C GLU A 211 28.02 16.20 23.92
N THR A 212 28.13 15.30 24.92
CA THR A 212 27.52 13.97 24.77
C THR A 212 26.04 14.10 24.64
N VAL A 213 25.46 13.46 23.61
CA VAL A 213 24.02 13.45 23.39
C VAL A 213 23.31 12.95 24.63
N PRO A 214 22.43 13.74 25.24
CA PRO A 214 21.78 13.35 26.49
C PRO A 214 20.85 12.15 26.23
N LYS A 215 20.73 11.31 27.23
CA LYS A 215 19.67 10.30 27.23
C LYS A 215 18.34 11.02 27.33
N PRO A 216 17.47 10.88 26.37
CA PRO A 216 16.27 11.70 26.30
C PRO A 216 15.20 11.26 27.28
N GLY A 217 14.43 12.23 27.72
CA GLY A 217 13.11 12.00 28.30
C GLY A 217 11.99 11.92 27.25
N TYR A 218 12.35 11.81 25.99
CA TYR A 218 11.44 11.66 24.86
C TYR A 218 11.36 10.20 24.40
N ASP A 219 10.43 9.88 23.53
CA ASP A 219 10.34 8.55 22.90
C ASP A 219 11.47 8.38 21.87
N PRO A 220 12.54 7.67 22.19
CA PRO A 220 13.68 7.52 21.31
C PRO A 220 13.38 6.64 20.11
N GLY A 221 12.36 5.80 20.22
CA GLY A 221 11.88 4.99 19.12
C GLY A 221 11.19 5.82 18.04
N ARG A 222 10.79 7.03 18.37
CA ARG A 222 10.01 7.88 17.48
C ARG A 222 10.73 9.16 17.06
N PHE A 223 11.39 9.82 17.99
CA PHE A 223 11.93 11.15 17.75
C PHE A 223 13.47 11.20 17.64
N PHE A 224 14.16 10.24 18.14
CA PHE A 224 15.63 10.10 18.03
C PHE A 224 16.45 11.35 18.43
N GLY A 225 15.87 12.26 19.20
CA GLY A 225 16.57 13.45 19.69
C GLY A 225 16.77 14.58 18.67
N ILE A 226 16.11 14.55 17.55
CA ILE A 226 16.12 15.66 16.59
C ILE A 226 15.60 16.93 17.27
N ASP A 227 16.27 18.07 17.07
CA ASP A 227 15.66 19.37 17.26
C ASP A 227 14.85 19.74 16.01
N PRO A 228 13.52 19.66 16.06
CA PRO A 228 12.67 19.88 14.89
C PRO A 228 12.62 21.33 14.42
N ASN A 229 13.24 22.25 15.18
CA ASN A 229 13.27 23.68 14.88
C ASN A 229 14.65 24.15 14.43
N ASP A 230 15.64 23.24 14.31
CA ASP A 230 17.00 23.58 13.90
C ASP A 230 17.48 22.67 12.76
N LEU A 231 16.74 22.69 11.65
CA LEU A 231 17.04 21.99 10.42
C LEU A 231 17.37 22.97 9.29
N ASP A 232 17.81 22.48 8.13
CA ASP A 232 18.01 23.31 6.95
C ASP A 232 16.66 23.76 6.35
N PRO A 233 16.30 25.05 6.44
CA PRO A 233 14.99 25.53 6.01
C PRO A 233 14.79 25.52 4.49
N ASP A 234 15.84 25.33 3.71
CA ASP A 234 15.70 25.17 2.26
C ASP A 234 15.23 23.75 1.89
N TRP A 235 15.31 22.80 2.83
CA TRP A 235 14.94 21.42 2.61
C TRP A 235 13.83 20.91 3.55
N TYR A 236 13.71 21.44 4.76
CA TYR A 236 12.84 20.93 5.81
C TYR A 236 11.96 22.01 6.42
N HIS A 237 10.77 21.63 6.81
CA HIS A 237 9.95 22.45 7.69
C HIS A 237 10.56 22.55 9.10
N GLN A 238 10.15 23.59 9.87
CA GLN A 238 10.76 23.96 11.15
C GLN A 238 9.70 24.07 12.28
N ASP A 239 8.53 23.43 12.16
CA ASP A 239 7.40 23.65 13.07
C ASP A 239 7.13 22.48 14.02
N GLY A 240 8.16 21.74 14.43
CA GLY A 240 8.02 20.68 15.42
C GLY A 240 7.46 19.37 14.88
N PHE A 241 6.97 18.53 15.81
CA PHE A 241 6.38 17.24 15.49
C PHE A 241 4.85 17.26 15.56
N ILE A 242 4.19 16.45 14.75
CA ILE A 242 2.75 16.19 14.80
C ILE A 242 2.44 15.51 16.13
N CYS A 243 1.48 16.06 16.89
CA CYS A 243 1.05 15.46 18.15
C CYS A 243 -0.44 15.74 18.45
N GLY A 244 -1.07 14.83 19.20
CA GLY A 244 -2.44 15.02 19.69
C GLY A 244 -3.43 15.38 18.59
N GLY A 245 -4.13 16.52 18.76
CA GLY A 245 -5.15 17.00 17.83
C GLY A 245 -4.63 17.48 16.48
N ASP A 246 -3.31 17.61 16.30
CA ASP A 246 -2.67 18.01 15.04
C ASP A 246 -3.01 17.05 13.88
N TRP A 247 -3.26 15.78 14.21
CA TRP A 247 -3.60 14.75 13.22
C TRP A 247 -4.87 15.03 12.43
N GLU A 248 -5.69 15.97 12.89
CA GLU A 248 -6.97 16.32 12.26
C GLU A 248 -6.95 17.69 11.57
N SER A 249 -5.85 18.43 11.69
CA SER A 249 -5.71 19.78 11.15
C SER A 249 -4.73 19.81 9.96
N ALA A 250 -5.12 20.47 8.88
CA ALA A 250 -4.36 20.49 7.64
C ALA A 250 -2.96 21.10 7.82
N TYR A 251 -2.87 22.27 8.49
CA TYR A 251 -1.60 22.97 8.66
C TYR A 251 -0.53 22.13 9.38
N PRO A 252 -0.77 21.61 10.60
CA PRO A 252 0.26 20.80 11.27
C PRO A 252 0.55 19.48 10.56
N LEU A 253 -0.44 18.89 9.89
CA LEU A 253 -0.19 17.69 9.07
C LEU A 253 0.78 17.95 7.93
N GLN A 254 0.82 19.17 7.38
CA GLN A 254 1.57 19.54 6.17
C GLN A 254 2.82 20.38 6.44
N GLN A 255 3.12 20.68 7.71
CA GLN A 255 4.24 21.54 8.11
C GLN A 255 5.07 20.98 9.27
N ARG A 256 4.64 19.84 9.85
CA ARG A 256 5.30 19.23 11.00
C ARG A 256 5.80 17.82 10.68
N HIS A 257 6.87 17.45 11.34
CA HIS A 257 7.48 16.14 11.16
C HIS A 257 6.56 15.03 11.67
N LEU A 258 6.40 13.97 10.86
CA LEU A 258 5.57 12.81 11.18
C LEU A 258 6.14 12.02 12.37
N ALA A 259 7.45 11.80 12.34
CA ALA A 259 8.20 11.09 13.38
C ALA A 259 9.69 11.45 13.27
N GLY A 260 10.51 10.99 14.22
CA GLY A 260 11.95 11.25 14.20
C GLY A 260 12.71 10.56 13.08
N ASP A 261 12.15 9.54 12.46
CA ASP A 261 12.68 8.85 11.28
C ASP A 261 11.91 9.20 9.98
N CYS A 262 10.96 10.12 10.08
CA CYS A 262 10.18 10.66 8.97
C CYS A 262 10.20 12.18 9.05
N ILE A 263 11.31 12.78 8.59
CA ILE A 263 11.56 14.22 8.72
C ILE A 263 10.95 14.96 7.54
N ASP A 264 10.03 15.85 7.85
CA ASP A 264 9.17 16.52 6.89
C ASP A 264 9.95 17.45 5.94
N LEU A 265 9.81 17.23 4.65
CA LEU A 265 10.44 18.01 3.61
C LEU A 265 9.61 19.26 3.29
N ALA A 266 10.28 20.37 3.03
CA ALA A 266 9.63 21.60 2.53
C ALA A 266 9.22 21.39 1.06
N THR A 267 8.17 20.59 0.85
CA THR A 267 7.74 20.08 -0.45
C THR A 267 7.31 21.17 -1.44
N GLU A 268 7.02 22.37 -0.97
CA GLU A 268 6.73 23.55 -1.80
C GLU A 268 7.99 24.18 -2.40
N ARG A 269 9.17 23.87 -1.86
CA ARG A 269 10.44 24.43 -2.33
C ARG A 269 10.85 23.85 -3.68
N GLN A 270 11.31 24.71 -4.59
CA GLN A 270 11.64 24.30 -5.94
C GLN A 270 12.80 23.29 -6.01
N ASN A 271 13.83 23.46 -5.15
CA ASN A 271 14.94 22.51 -5.07
C ASN A 271 14.50 21.11 -4.62
N VAL A 272 13.54 21.00 -3.70
CA VAL A 272 12.96 19.72 -3.26
C VAL A 272 12.16 19.09 -4.40
N LYS A 273 11.30 19.89 -5.07
CA LYS A 273 10.56 19.46 -6.25
C LYS A 273 11.48 18.94 -7.35
N ASP A 274 12.47 19.74 -7.74
CA ASP A 274 13.40 19.39 -8.81
C ASP A 274 14.15 18.10 -8.51
N TYR A 275 14.60 17.92 -7.27
CA TYR A 275 15.32 16.74 -6.84
C TYR A 275 14.46 15.47 -6.95
N ILE A 276 13.27 15.48 -6.35
CA ILE A 276 12.39 14.30 -6.32
C ILE A 276 11.83 14.01 -7.72
N ILE A 277 11.37 15.04 -8.46
CA ILE A 277 10.83 14.85 -9.81
C ILE A 277 11.87 14.23 -10.72
N GLN A 278 13.10 14.75 -10.72
CA GLN A 278 14.17 14.24 -11.59
C GLN A 278 14.59 12.81 -11.19
N ALA A 279 14.63 12.51 -9.90
CA ALA A 279 14.95 11.17 -9.42
C ALA A 279 13.91 10.13 -9.90
N ILE A 280 12.62 10.46 -9.77
CA ILE A 280 11.55 9.54 -10.18
C ILE A 280 11.46 9.44 -11.71
N ASN A 281 11.71 10.50 -12.46
CA ASN A 281 11.75 10.43 -13.93
C ASN A 281 12.72 9.35 -14.43
N ARG A 282 13.83 9.10 -13.76
CA ARG A 282 14.77 8.02 -14.14
C ARG A 282 14.11 6.64 -14.08
N TYR A 283 13.28 6.38 -13.08
CA TYR A 283 12.57 5.11 -12.94
C TYR A 283 11.44 4.99 -13.97
N LEU A 284 10.78 6.11 -14.29
CA LEU A 284 9.83 6.16 -15.40
C LEU A 284 10.49 5.84 -16.74
N ASP A 285 11.72 6.33 -16.96
CA ASP A 285 12.54 6.03 -18.15
C ASP A 285 13.00 4.56 -18.18
N MET A 286 13.22 3.93 -17.01
CA MET A 286 13.49 2.49 -16.91
C MET A 286 12.28 1.63 -17.26
N GLY A 287 11.08 2.19 -17.29
CA GLY A 287 9.87 1.47 -17.68
C GLY A 287 8.81 1.31 -16.59
N VAL A 288 8.99 1.87 -15.38
CA VAL A 288 7.96 1.84 -14.33
C VAL A 288 6.61 2.30 -14.89
N ASP A 289 5.56 1.51 -14.70
CA ASP A 289 4.27 1.67 -15.38
C ASP A 289 3.31 2.61 -14.65
N ALA A 290 3.42 2.68 -13.32
CA ALA A 290 2.56 3.51 -12.48
C ALA A 290 3.27 3.92 -11.18
N LEU A 291 2.73 4.93 -10.49
CA LEU A 291 3.24 5.37 -9.19
C LEU A 291 2.14 5.33 -8.12
N ARG A 292 2.51 4.93 -6.92
CA ARG A 292 1.72 5.17 -5.70
C ARG A 292 2.45 6.19 -4.84
N ILE A 293 1.77 7.24 -4.41
CA ILE A 293 2.37 8.25 -3.54
C ILE A 293 1.95 8.00 -2.10
N ASP A 294 2.97 7.90 -1.25
CA ASP A 294 2.83 7.72 0.19
C ASP A 294 2.38 9.01 0.88
N THR A 295 1.65 8.88 2.00
CA THR A 295 1.34 9.97 2.94
C THR A 295 0.84 11.28 2.30
N VAL A 296 -0.04 11.22 1.28
CA VAL A 296 -0.44 12.42 0.53
C VAL A 296 -1.10 13.49 1.39
N LYS A 297 -1.79 13.13 2.49
CA LYS A 297 -2.42 14.11 3.39
C LYS A 297 -1.42 15.04 4.10
N HIS A 298 -0.15 14.65 4.10
CA HIS A 298 0.94 15.42 4.70
C HIS A 298 1.61 16.39 3.72
N VAL A 299 1.12 16.46 2.48
CA VAL A 299 1.59 17.42 1.46
C VAL A 299 0.41 18.29 1.02
N GLU A 300 0.62 19.59 0.92
CA GLU A 300 -0.42 20.50 0.43
C GLU A 300 -0.84 20.11 -0.99
N ARG A 301 -2.18 20.12 -1.26
CA ARG A 301 -2.75 19.58 -2.50
C ARG A 301 -2.18 20.21 -3.77
N GLY A 302 -2.04 21.53 -3.78
CA GLY A 302 -1.50 22.25 -4.96
C GLY A 302 -0.08 21.83 -5.26
N ASN A 303 0.78 21.80 -4.24
CA ASN A 303 2.16 21.36 -4.36
C ASN A 303 2.26 19.90 -4.82
N LEU A 304 1.45 19.01 -4.22
CA LEU A 304 1.45 17.60 -4.60
C LEU A 304 1.05 17.39 -6.08
N LEU A 305 0.05 18.12 -6.55
CA LEU A 305 -0.38 18.05 -7.94
C LEU A 305 0.70 18.56 -8.92
N GLU A 306 1.62 19.42 -8.50
CA GLU A 306 2.76 19.80 -9.32
C GLU A 306 3.71 18.62 -9.59
N TYR A 307 4.02 17.80 -8.57
CA TYR A 307 4.78 16.55 -8.75
C TYR A 307 4.05 15.58 -9.69
N VAL A 308 2.78 15.33 -9.43
CA VAL A 308 1.96 14.41 -10.24
C VAL A 308 1.90 14.85 -11.71
N ASN A 309 1.67 16.14 -11.94
CA ASN A 309 1.58 16.69 -13.28
C ASN A 309 2.93 16.67 -14.01
N ALA A 310 4.04 16.91 -13.31
CA ALA A 310 5.38 16.81 -13.88
C ALA A 310 5.68 15.37 -14.35
N TRP A 311 5.38 14.36 -13.55
CA TRP A 311 5.56 12.97 -13.93
C TRP A 311 4.63 12.53 -15.06
N LYS A 312 3.37 12.97 -15.06
CA LYS A 312 2.43 12.71 -16.17
C LYS A 312 2.83 13.41 -17.47
N ALA A 313 3.45 14.59 -17.38
CA ALA A 313 4.02 15.28 -18.53
C ALA A 313 5.26 14.54 -19.07
N HIS A 314 6.11 13.99 -18.18
CA HIS A 314 7.27 13.19 -18.56
C HIS A 314 6.87 11.86 -19.22
N LYS A 315 5.87 11.18 -18.65
CA LYS A 315 5.33 9.91 -19.18
C LYS A 315 3.82 10.03 -19.42
N PRO A 316 3.39 10.43 -20.63
CA PRO A 316 1.97 10.50 -20.96
C PRO A 316 1.25 9.17 -20.77
N GLY A 317 0.06 9.22 -20.14
CA GLY A 317 -0.70 8.04 -19.79
C GLY A 317 -0.29 7.34 -18.48
N LEU A 318 0.68 7.90 -17.75
CA LEU A 318 1.07 7.42 -16.42
C LEU A 318 -0.11 7.44 -15.46
N PHE A 319 -0.38 6.29 -14.85
CA PHE A 319 -1.32 6.19 -13.74
C PHE A 319 -0.60 6.51 -12.43
N VAL A 320 -1.14 7.45 -11.66
CA VAL A 320 -0.61 7.83 -10.36
C VAL A 320 -1.76 7.86 -9.38
N PHE A 321 -1.63 7.17 -8.25
CA PHE A 321 -2.61 7.23 -7.17
C PHE A 321 -1.94 7.47 -5.83
N GLY A 322 -2.70 7.92 -4.83
CA GLY A 322 -2.15 8.33 -3.55
C GLY A 322 -2.77 7.63 -2.35
N GLU A 323 -2.05 7.68 -1.23
CA GLU A 323 -2.56 7.30 0.05
C GLU A 323 -3.02 8.52 0.85
N ASN A 324 -4.30 8.74 0.90
CA ASN A 324 -4.92 9.71 1.78
C ASN A 324 -5.60 8.97 2.95
N LEU A 325 -4.81 8.59 3.95
CA LEU A 325 -5.30 7.84 5.10
C LEU A 325 -6.17 8.74 5.99
N VAL A 326 -7.43 8.81 5.66
CA VAL A 326 -8.47 9.48 6.45
C VAL A 326 -9.53 8.44 6.80
N LYS A 327 -9.62 8.13 8.08
CA LYS A 327 -10.64 7.21 8.59
C LYS A 327 -11.99 7.89 8.56
N GLY A 328 -12.90 7.38 7.76
CA GLY A 328 -14.25 7.89 7.65
C GLY A 328 -14.70 8.10 6.23
N TYR A 329 -15.92 8.53 6.11
CA TYR A 329 -16.64 8.53 4.86
C TYR A 329 -17.70 9.62 4.84
N GLY A 330 -18.03 10.05 3.67
CA GLY A 330 -19.13 10.96 3.47
C GLY A 330 -18.77 12.43 3.49
N TRP A 331 -19.75 13.22 3.09
CA TRP A 331 -19.58 14.64 2.88
C TRP A 331 -19.74 15.46 4.15
N GLY A 332 -20.74 15.12 4.97
CA GLY A 332 -21.03 15.83 6.21
C GLY A 332 -20.29 15.26 7.42
N ASP A 333 -19.89 14.02 7.31
CA ASP A 333 -18.99 13.38 8.26
C ASP A 333 -17.58 13.54 7.73
N LEU A 334 -16.78 14.24 8.44
CA LEU A 334 -15.42 14.58 8.06
C LEU A 334 -14.44 13.45 8.23
N GLY A 335 -14.97 12.26 8.50
CA GLY A 335 -14.15 11.13 8.80
C GLY A 335 -13.25 11.47 9.95
N GLY A 336 -13.61 11.09 11.13
CA GLY A 336 -12.72 11.30 12.25
C GLY A 336 -11.45 10.53 12.07
N GLY A 337 -10.34 11.15 12.34
CA GLY A 337 -9.19 10.47 12.87
C GLY A 337 -9.47 10.07 14.31
N ASP A 338 -8.44 9.61 15.02
CA ASP A 338 -8.56 9.16 16.40
C ASP A 338 -8.96 10.31 17.37
N ASN A 339 -8.83 11.55 16.93
CA ASN A 339 -9.04 12.76 17.76
C ASN A 339 -10.22 13.64 17.32
N GLY A 340 -11.01 13.19 16.36
CA GLY A 340 -12.20 13.94 15.91
C GLY A 340 -12.28 14.15 14.40
N PRO A 341 -13.13 15.07 13.93
CA PRO A 341 -13.28 15.35 12.50
C PRO A 341 -12.01 15.90 11.88
N SER A 342 -11.61 15.34 10.73
CA SER A 342 -10.42 15.79 10.00
C SER A 342 -10.75 16.94 9.03
N GLU A 343 -9.87 17.92 8.93
CA GLU A 343 -9.97 18.99 7.92
C GLU A 343 -9.72 18.44 6.51
N ILE A 344 -8.83 17.45 6.37
CA ILE A 344 -8.57 16.78 5.10
C ILE A 344 -9.58 15.65 4.91
N ARG A 345 -10.27 15.66 3.76
CA ARG A 345 -11.35 14.72 3.44
C ARG A 345 -10.84 13.51 2.66
N PRO A 346 -11.54 12.37 2.69
CA PRO A 346 -11.17 11.20 1.88
C PRO A 346 -11.05 11.48 0.38
N TRP A 347 -11.87 12.41 -0.14
CA TRP A 347 -11.94 12.78 -1.56
C TRP A 347 -11.03 13.97 -1.96
N TRP A 348 -10.41 14.64 -0.98
CA TRP A 348 -9.74 15.94 -1.12
C TRP A 348 -8.78 16.01 -2.32
N TYR A 349 -7.90 15.07 -2.45
CA TYR A 349 -6.87 15.06 -3.50
C TYR A 349 -7.40 14.60 -4.86
N THR A 350 -8.58 14.00 -4.92
CA THR A 350 -9.19 13.58 -6.20
C THR A 350 -9.83 14.75 -6.95
N ARG A 351 -9.90 15.93 -6.33
CA ARG A 351 -10.55 17.11 -6.91
C ARG A 351 -9.64 18.34 -6.84
N LEU A 352 -9.89 19.27 -7.76
CA LEU A 352 -9.19 20.55 -7.81
C LEU A 352 -9.78 21.60 -6.84
N GLY A 353 -11.04 21.45 -6.44
CA GLY A 353 -11.75 22.38 -5.57
C GLY A 353 -12.10 21.79 -4.20
N ASP A 354 -12.57 22.64 -3.31
CA ASP A 354 -12.81 22.32 -1.90
C ASP A 354 -14.27 21.93 -1.59
N ASP A 355 -15.20 22.18 -2.50
CA ASP A 355 -16.61 21.81 -2.35
C ASP A 355 -17.06 20.94 -3.55
N PRO A 356 -17.28 19.64 -3.37
CA PRO A 356 -17.70 18.77 -4.46
C PRO A 356 -19.10 19.10 -4.99
N ARG A 357 -19.89 19.92 -4.29
CA ARG A 357 -21.22 20.37 -4.75
C ARG A 357 -21.16 21.59 -5.68
N ASP A 358 -20.07 22.36 -5.61
CA ASP A 358 -19.91 23.52 -6.48
C ASP A 358 -19.35 23.08 -7.84
N PRO A 359 -20.14 23.14 -8.92
CA PRO A 359 -19.67 22.77 -10.24
C PRO A 359 -18.54 23.68 -10.77
N ASN A 360 -18.33 24.83 -10.14
CA ASN A 360 -17.26 25.77 -10.48
C ASN A 360 -16.00 25.61 -9.63
N SER A 361 -16.05 24.80 -8.58
CA SER A 361 -14.92 24.60 -7.66
C SER A 361 -13.91 23.56 -8.14
N GLY A 362 -13.83 23.33 -9.44
CA GLY A 362 -12.90 22.39 -10.04
C GLY A 362 -13.42 20.96 -10.11
N GLY A 363 -13.09 20.31 -11.21
CA GLY A 363 -13.45 18.94 -11.50
C GLY A 363 -12.46 17.93 -10.89
N ASP A 364 -12.36 16.79 -11.56
CA ASP A 364 -11.39 15.76 -11.29
C ASP A 364 -9.96 16.32 -11.40
N SER A 365 -9.13 16.03 -10.40
CA SER A 365 -7.70 16.37 -10.43
C SER A 365 -6.89 15.42 -11.32
N GLY A 366 -7.48 14.30 -11.70
CA GLY A 366 -6.78 13.20 -12.36
C GLY A 366 -5.81 12.44 -11.43
N PHE A 367 -5.96 12.61 -10.12
CA PHE A 367 -5.14 11.94 -9.10
C PHE A 367 -6.02 11.12 -8.15
N PRO A 368 -6.36 9.88 -8.52
CA PRO A 368 -7.12 8.96 -7.68
C PRO A 368 -6.36 8.55 -6.43
N GLN A 369 -7.10 7.97 -5.47
CA GLN A 369 -6.60 7.60 -4.16
C GLN A 369 -6.91 6.13 -3.84
N LEU A 370 -6.26 5.59 -2.81
CA LEU A 370 -6.74 4.43 -2.09
C LEU A 370 -8.14 4.72 -1.53
N ASP A 371 -9.06 3.78 -1.70
CA ASP A 371 -10.46 3.96 -1.30
C ASP A 371 -10.68 3.73 0.20
N PHE A 372 -10.15 4.64 1.01
CA PHE A 372 -10.36 4.63 2.46
C PHE A 372 -11.84 4.82 2.84
N GLY A 373 -12.64 5.43 1.99
CA GLY A 373 -14.09 5.56 2.19
C GLY A 373 -14.77 4.19 2.25
N LEU A 374 -14.56 3.34 1.25
CA LEU A 374 -15.10 1.98 1.24
C LEU A 374 -14.45 1.10 2.31
N PHE A 375 -13.12 1.15 2.43
CA PHE A 375 -12.36 0.41 3.46
C PHE A 375 -12.91 0.65 4.87
N SER A 376 -13.17 1.92 5.22
CA SER A 376 -13.64 2.29 6.58
C SER A 376 -14.97 1.64 6.96
N THR A 377 -15.77 1.20 5.98
CA THR A 377 -17.04 0.49 6.27
C THR A 377 -16.83 -0.96 6.67
N PHE A 378 -15.73 -1.58 6.26
CA PHE A 378 -15.57 -3.04 6.40
C PHE A 378 -15.52 -3.52 7.84
N ARG A 379 -15.07 -2.68 8.79
CA ARG A 379 -15.11 -2.99 10.22
C ARG A 379 -16.54 -3.29 10.71
N ASP A 380 -17.51 -2.54 10.23
CA ASP A 380 -18.89 -2.61 10.69
C ASP A 380 -19.81 -3.38 9.73
N THR A 381 -19.30 -3.80 8.58
CA THR A 381 -20.04 -4.55 7.56
C THR A 381 -19.48 -5.96 7.39
N VAL A 382 -18.55 -6.18 6.49
CA VAL A 382 -18.07 -7.54 6.16
C VAL A 382 -17.39 -8.23 7.34
N SER A 383 -16.74 -7.51 8.24
CA SER A 383 -16.20 -8.06 9.49
C SER A 383 -17.28 -8.49 10.50
N LYS A 384 -18.53 -8.11 10.27
CA LYS A 384 -19.71 -8.54 11.03
C LYS A 384 -20.59 -9.51 10.24
N GLY A 385 -20.14 -9.93 9.07
CA GLY A 385 -20.91 -10.85 8.22
C GLY A 385 -22.15 -10.21 7.58
N THR A 386 -22.09 -8.94 7.25
CA THR A 386 -23.20 -8.19 6.63
C THR A 386 -22.71 -7.22 5.57
N TYR A 387 -23.58 -6.84 4.63
CA TYR A 387 -23.37 -5.70 3.73
C TYR A 387 -24.09 -4.42 4.20
N ALA A 388 -24.84 -4.47 5.30
CA ALA A 388 -25.60 -3.32 5.81
C ALA A 388 -24.68 -2.12 6.08
N GLY A 389 -24.99 -0.99 5.46
CA GLY A 389 -24.21 0.25 5.54
C GLY A 389 -23.21 0.47 4.38
N THR A 390 -22.88 -0.56 3.62
CA THR A 390 -21.96 -0.42 2.48
C THR A 390 -22.57 0.44 1.36
N GLY A 391 -23.87 0.31 1.11
CA GLY A 391 -24.57 1.08 0.08
C GLY A 391 -24.55 2.58 0.31
N HIS A 392 -24.52 3.02 1.57
CA HIS A 392 -24.41 4.44 1.91
C HIS A 392 -23.13 5.06 1.32
N ILE A 393 -22.00 4.39 1.49
CA ILE A 393 -20.71 4.88 0.96
C ILE A 393 -20.72 4.92 -0.56
N LEU A 394 -21.22 3.87 -1.19
CA LEU A 394 -21.29 3.81 -2.65
C LEU A 394 -22.24 4.86 -3.22
N SER A 395 -23.24 5.31 -2.46
CA SER A 395 -24.10 6.43 -2.83
C SER A 395 -23.40 7.79 -2.78
N MET A 396 -22.23 7.86 -2.12
CA MET A 396 -21.42 9.07 -2.01
C MET A 396 -20.34 9.17 -3.11
N ASP A 397 -20.33 8.30 -4.09
CA ASP A 397 -19.35 8.29 -5.19
C ASP A 397 -19.20 9.65 -5.90
N TRP A 398 -20.25 10.47 -5.90
CA TRP A 398 -20.27 11.81 -6.51
C TRP A 398 -19.29 12.82 -5.86
N ILE A 399 -18.80 12.56 -4.63
CA ILE A 399 -17.84 13.46 -3.96
C ILE A 399 -16.43 13.35 -4.55
N TYR A 400 -16.08 12.23 -5.15
CA TYR A 400 -14.76 12.00 -5.76
C TYR A 400 -14.67 12.61 -7.16
N GLY A 401 -13.46 12.77 -7.69
CA GLY A 401 -13.23 13.12 -9.08
C GLY A 401 -13.70 12.00 -10.02
N ASP A 402 -12.85 11.01 -10.29
CA ASP A 402 -13.22 9.77 -10.99
C ASP A 402 -13.15 8.57 -10.03
N VAL A 403 -14.28 8.19 -9.49
CA VAL A 403 -14.40 7.08 -8.54
C VAL A 403 -14.05 5.72 -9.16
N THR A 404 -14.11 5.59 -10.48
CA THR A 404 -13.76 4.34 -11.17
C THR A 404 -12.26 4.05 -11.15
N GLN A 405 -11.44 5.05 -10.81
CA GLN A 405 -10.00 4.95 -10.69
C GLN A 405 -9.51 4.79 -9.25
N LEU A 406 -10.38 4.86 -8.24
CA LEU A 406 -9.99 4.60 -6.85
C LEU A 406 -9.46 3.18 -6.72
N VAL A 407 -8.42 2.99 -5.92
CA VAL A 407 -7.84 1.67 -5.64
C VAL A 407 -8.50 1.08 -4.41
N THR A 408 -9.29 0.01 -4.59
CA THR A 408 -10.09 -0.62 -3.54
C THR A 408 -9.36 -1.79 -2.90
N PHE A 409 -9.48 -1.95 -1.58
CA PHE A 409 -8.74 -2.96 -0.82
C PHE A 409 -9.50 -3.37 0.45
N LEU A 410 -9.22 -4.56 0.98
CA LEU A 410 -9.72 -5.03 2.28
C LEU A 410 -8.75 -4.65 3.40
N GLN A 411 -7.47 -4.77 3.18
CA GLN A 411 -6.39 -4.44 4.11
C GLN A 411 -5.10 -4.11 3.35
N ASN A 412 -4.15 -3.49 4.04
CA ASN A 412 -2.80 -3.25 3.52
C ASN A 412 -1.76 -3.43 4.64
N HIS A 413 -0.54 -2.93 4.45
CA HIS A 413 0.53 -3.07 5.45
C HIS A 413 0.33 -2.20 6.71
N ASP A 414 -0.51 -1.17 6.66
CA ASP A 414 -0.77 -0.25 7.76
C ASP A 414 -2.11 -0.50 8.43
N VAL A 415 -3.12 -0.91 7.67
CA VAL A 415 -4.48 -1.01 8.18
C VAL A 415 -5.16 -2.31 7.77
N GLY A 416 -6.06 -2.75 8.62
CA GLY A 416 -7.01 -3.83 8.39
C GLY A 416 -8.35 -3.52 9.06
N PRO A 417 -9.43 -4.22 8.76
CA PRO A 417 -10.77 -3.87 9.23
C PRO A 417 -11.05 -4.23 10.71
N ASP A 418 -10.07 -4.72 11.44
CA ASP A 418 -10.25 -5.18 12.82
C ASP A 418 -9.53 -4.26 13.81
N ASN A 419 -10.10 -4.15 15.04
CA ASN A 419 -9.55 -3.44 16.18
C ASN A 419 -8.96 -2.05 15.83
N ASP A 420 -9.83 -1.11 15.50
CA ASP A 420 -9.48 0.26 15.10
C ASP A 420 -8.49 0.35 13.94
N PHE A 421 -8.61 -0.61 13.02
CA PHE A 421 -7.80 -0.71 11.81
C PHE A 421 -6.32 -1.06 12.04
N LYS A 422 -6.01 -1.68 13.18
CA LYS A 422 -4.63 -2.03 13.55
C LYS A 422 -4.26 -3.49 13.29
N TYR A 423 -5.21 -4.32 12.88
CA TYR A 423 -5.01 -5.76 12.75
C TYR A 423 -5.41 -6.26 11.37
N ARG A 424 -4.72 -7.30 10.89
CA ARG A 424 -5.18 -8.06 9.74
C ARG A 424 -6.56 -8.63 9.99
N PHE A 425 -7.32 -8.81 8.91
CA PHE A 425 -8.65 -9.40 8.95
C PHE A 425 -8.65 -10.76 9.67
N LYS A 426 -9.47 -10.88 10.72
CA LYS A 426 -9.60 -12.09 11.53
C LYS A 426 -10.93 -12.82 11.36
N GLY A 427 -11.84 -12.24 10.57
CA GLY A 427 -13.15 -12.83 10.30
C GLY A 427 -13.05 -14.21 9.66
N ASP A 428 -14.17 -14.93 9.62
CA ASP A 428 -14.21 -16.22 8.96
C ASP A 428 -13.87 -16.12 7.47
N GLN A 429 -13.32 -17.18 6.90
CA GLN A 429 -12.92 -17.24 5.50
C GLN A 429 -14.05 -16.87 4.53
N TRP A 430 -15.30 -17.23 4.85
CA TRP A 430 -16.47 -16.87 4.04
C TRP A 430 -16.77 -15.36 4.06
N MET A 431 -16.43 -14.65 5.14
CA MET A 431 -16.53 -13.18 5.21
C MET A 431 -15.49 -12.53 4.31
N ALA A 432 -14.25 -13.04 4.33
CA ALA A 432 -13.21 -12.57 3.42
C ALA A 432 -13.62 -12.77 1.95
N ALA A 433 -14.14 -13.95 1.61
CA ALA A 433 -14.64 -14.22 0.26
C ALA A 433 -15.76 -13.27 -0.16
N ALA A 434 -16.68 -12.95 0.73
CA ALA A 434 -17.75 -11.99 0.49
C ALA A 434 -17.22 -10.55 0.29
N ALA A 435 -16.19 -10.16 1.06
CA ALA A 435 -15.50 -8.89 0.86
C ALA A 435 -14.85 -8.80 -0.52
N TYR A 436 -14.15 -9.85 -0.96
CA TYR A 436 -13.53 -9.89 -2.29
C TYR A 436 -14.57 -9.91 -3.41
N ASN A 437 -15.70 -10.60 -3.23
CA ASN A 437 -16.81 -10.52 -4.17
C ASN A 437 -17.26 -9.07 -4.40
N LEU A 438 -17.39 -8.29 -3.33
CA LEU A 438 -17.73 -6.87 -3.44
C LEU A 438 -16.59 -6.07 -4.11
N ILE A 439 -15.36 -6.17 -3.64
CA ILE A 439 -14.21 -5.40 -4.12
C ILE A 439 -13.96 -5.63 -5.62
N TRP A 440 -14.09 -6.88 -6.10
CA TRP A 440 -13.86 -7.21 -7.52
C TRP A 440 -15.02 -6.87 -8.46
N THR A 441 -16.23 -6.71 -7.92
CA THR A 441 -17.42 -6.38 -8.73
C THR A 441 -17.87 -4.92 -8.60
N ALA A 442 -17.48 -4.24 -7.54
CA ALA A 442 -17.72 -2.80 -7.36
C ALA A 442 -16.86 -1.95 -8.31
N ARG A 443 -17.13 -0.64 -8.32
CA ARG A 443 -16.30 0.35 -9.02
C ARG A 443 -14.91 0.43 -8.37
N GLY A 444 -13.91 0.92 -9.11
CA GLY A 444 -12.53 1.03 -8.67
C GLY A 444 -11.63 -0.11 -9.16
N ILE A 445 -10.38 -0.07 -8.79
CA ILE A 445 -9.32 -1.01 -9.18
C ILE A 445 -8.98 -1.87 -7.96
N PRO A 446 -9.24 -3.18 -7.98
CA PRO A 446 -9.02 -4.03 -6.83
C PRO A 446 -7.53 -4.23 -6.54
N CYS A 447 -7.18 -4.13 -5.27
CA CYS A 447 -5.84 -4.37 -4.75
C CYS A 447 -5.90 -5.44 -3.65
N LEU A 448 -5.00 -6.42 -3.74
CA LEU A 448 -4.80 -7.47 -2.72
C LEU A 448 -3.45 -7.26 -2.05
N TYR A 449 -3.41 -7.25 -0.75
CA TYR A 449 -2.17 -7.23 0.01
C TYR A 449 -1.61 -8.65 0.14
N PHE A 450 -0.29 -8.82 0.00
CA PHE A 450 0.35 -10.15 -0.02
C PHE A 450 -0.06 -11.02 1.16
N GLY A 451 -0.30 -12.27 0.88
CA GLY A 451 -0.71 -13.27 1.85
C GLY A 451 -2.23 -13.33 2.12
N GLU A 452 -3.03 -12.34 1.67
CA GLU A 452 -4.49 -12.42 1.81
C GLU A 452 -5.07 -13.65 1.13
N GLU A 453 -4.45 -14.09 0.05
CA GLU A 453 -4.87 -15.26 -0.72
C GLU A 453 -4.79 -16.58 0.05
N ILE A 454 -4.12 -16.60 1.20
CA ILE A 454 -4.06 -17.76 2.10
C ILE A 454 -4.41 -17.41 3.55
N GLU A 455 -5.03 -16.27 3.80
CA GLU A 455 -5.32 -15.76 5.15
C GLU A 455 -4.06 -15.66 6.03
N PHE A 456 -2.91 -15.33 5.40
CA PHE A 456 -1.62 -15.22 6.08
C PHE A 456 -1.66 -14.22 7.23
N MET A 457 -1.09 -14.60 8.36
CA MET A 457 -1.07 -13.79 9.59
C MET A 457 -2.45 -13.27 10.03
N LYS A 458 -3.48 -14.09 9.84
CA LYS A 458 -4.86 -13.80 10.18
C LYS A 458 -5.01 -13.28 11.61
N GLY A 459 -5.54 -12.07 11.77
CA GLY A 459 -5.76 -11.44 13.07
C GLY A 459 -4.51 -10.94 13.78
N ALA A 460 -3.34 -10.98 13.14
CA ALA A 460 -2.12 -10.39 13.67
C ALA A 460 -2.15 -8.86 13.59
N PRO A 461 -1.44 -8.14 14.48
CA PRO A 461 -1.25 -6.71 14.35
C PRO A 461 -0.60 -6.38 13.00
N GLN A 462 -0.98 -5.25 12.40
CA GLN A 462 -0.40 -4.85 11.10
C GLN A 462 1.10 -4.53 11.21
N ASP A 463 1.51 -3.96 12.32
CA ASP A 463 2.90 -3.60 12.58
C ASP A 463 3.30 -3.93 14.02
N ILE A 464 4.57 -3.72 14.35
CA ILE A 464 5.10 -3.88 15.71
C ILE A 464 4.47 -2.83 16.63
N GLU A 465 3.68 -3.27 17.59
CA GLU A 465 3.02 -2.39 18.58
C GLU A 465 3.73 -2.39 19.94
N GLY A 466 4.43 -3.44 20.29
CA GLY A 466 5.02 -3.63 21.59
C GLY A 466 6.49 -4.05 21.56
N GLU A 467 7.21 -3.88 22.67
CA GLU A 467 8.62 -4.26 22.79
C GLU A 467 8.89 -5.76 22.57
N LYS A 468 7.88 -6.59 22.76
CA LYS A 468 7.98 -8.05 22.59
C LYS A 468 7.62 -8.52 21.19
N ASP A 469 7.04 -7.66 20.41
CA ASP A 469 6.62 -7.99 19.06
C ASP A 469 7.82 -8.04 18.13
N THR A 470 7.75 -8.92 17.17
CA THR A 470 8.73 -9.05 16.09
C THR A 470 7.97 -8.97 14.77
N LEU A 471 8.66 -8.68 13.68
CA LEU A 471 8.01 -8.68 12.36
C LEU A 471 7.32 -10.03 12.08
N GLU A 472 7.88 -11.13 12.56
CA GLU A 472 7.30 -12.47 12.36
C GLU A 472 6.00 -12.70 13.13
N SER A 473 5.64 -11.83 14.06
CA SER A 473 4.34 -11.86 14.76
C SER A 473 3.32 -10.88 14.19
N THR A 474 3.65 -10.16 13.13
CA THR A 474 2.83 -9.11 12.56
C THR A 474 2.31 -9.45 11.15
N GLY A 475 1.43 -8.62 10.64
CA GLY A 475 0.95 -8.67 9.26
C GLY A 475 2.04 -8.43 8.21
N ARG A 476 3.25 -8.05 8.63
CA ARG A 476 4.44 -7.86 7.79
C ARG A 476 5.45 -9.00 7.93
N ALA A 477 5.06 -10.15 8.47
CA ALA A 477 5.91 -11.32 8.56
C ALA A 477 6.42 -11.78 7.17
N TYR A 478 7.48 -12.56 7.16
CA TYR A 478 8.07 -13.06 5.92
C TYR A 478 7.18 -14.13 5.25
N PHE A 479 6.81 -13.88 4.01
CA PHE A 479 5.87 -14.72 3.25
C PHE A 479 6.54 -15.84 2.44
N GLY A 480 7.80 -15.69 2.10
CA GLY A 480 8.51 -16.58 1.18
C GLY A 480 8.52 -18.06 1.60
N ASP A 481 8.36 -18.36 2.90
CA ASP A 481 8.24 -19.73 3.37
C ASP A 481 7.01 -20.46 2.81
N HIS A 482 6.00 -19.74 2.34
CA HIS A 482 4.82 -20.27 1.65
C HIS A 482 5.02 -20.42 0.13
N LEU A 483 6.13 -19.89 -0.40
CA LEU A 483 6.44 -19.87 -1.82
C LEU A 483 7.57 -20.85 -2.20
N THR A 484 8.07 -21.66 -1.25
CA THR A 484 9.07 -22.67 -1.55
C THR A 484 8.52 -23.75 -2.50
N GLU A 485 9.40 -24.47 -3.19
CA GLU A 485 9.00 -25.55 -4.12
C GLU A 485 8.11 -26.59 -3.45
N GLU A 486 8.34 -26.88 -2.17
CA GLU A 486 7.59 -27.87 -1.42
C GLU A 486 6.19 -27.36 -1.00
N ARG A 487 6.01 -26.04 -0.80
CA ARG A 487 4.78 -25.47 -0.23
C ARG A 487 3.92 -24.69 -1.23
N ILE A 488 4.47 -24.26 -2.34
CA ILE A 488 3.75 -23.42 -3.31
C ILE A 488 2.47 -24.08 -3.83
N ALA A 489 2.48 -25.41 -4.01
CA ALA A 489 1.30 -26.15 -4.46
C ALA A 489 0.17 -26.13 -3.39
N GLU A 490 0.52 -26.22 -2.10
CA GLU A 490 -0.42 -26.07 -1.00
C GLU A 490 -1.02 -24.66 -1.00
N THR A 491 -0.17 -23.64 -1.09
CA THR A 491 -0.58 -22.24 -1.18
C THR A 491 -1.57 -22.01 -2.34
N GLN A 492 -1.26 -22.52 -3.52
CA GLN A 492 -2.13 -22.41 -4.70
C GLN A 492 -3.42 -23.23 -4.60
N SER A 493 -3.49 -24.20 -3.70
CA SER A 493 -4.71 -25.00 -3.46
C SER A 493 -5.68 -24.33 -2.49
N HIS A 494 -5.25 -23.29 -1.77
CA HIS A 494 -6.05 -22.62 -0.76
C HIS A 494 -7.38 -22.06 -1.34
N PRO A 495 -8.52 -22.22 -0.64
CA PRO A 495 -9.82 -21.78 -1.16
C PRO A 495 -9.86 -20.30 -1.58
N ILE A 496 -9.24 -19.40 -0.80
CA ILE A 496 -9.19 -17.96 -1.14
C ILE A 496 -8.27 -17.71 -2.34
N TYR A 497 -7.13 -18.40 -2.47
CA TYR A 497 -6.30 -18.29 -3.67
C TYR A 497 -7.12 -18.60 -4.93
N ARG A 498 -7.84 -19.72 -4.95
CA ARG A 498 -8.70 -20.12 -6.07
C ARG A 498 -9.84 -19.13 -6.31
N HIS A 499 -10.38 -18.57 -5.24
CA HIS A 499 -11.43 -17.58 -5.30
C HIS A 499 -10.95 -16.28 -5.98
N ILE A 500 -9.82 -15.72 -5.54
CA ILE A 500 -9.21 -14.52 -6.13
C ILE A 500 -8.79 -14.78 -7.58
N GLN A 501 -8.18 -15.92 -7.86
CA GLN A 501 -7.80 -16.31 -9.22
C GLN A 501 -9.01 -16.25 -10.16
N ARG A 502 -10.14 -16.79 -9.74
CA ARG A 502 -11.38 -16.78 -10.53
C ARG A 502 -11.99 -15.39 -10.66
N LEU A 503 -11.99 -14.59 -9.59
CA LEU A 503 -12.44 -13.19 -9.63
C LEU A 503 -11.61 -12.37 -10.62
N ASN A 504 -10.30 -12.56 -10.65
CA ASN A 504 -9.40 -11.91 -11.62
C ASN A 504 -9.76 -12.30 -13.07
N LEU A 505 -10.07 -13.58 -13.33
CA LEU A 505 -10.50 -14.04 -14.65
C LEU A 505 -11.83 -13.41 -15.06
N ILE A 506 -12.82 -13.37 -14.16
CA ILE A 506 -14.14 -12.82 -14.40
C ILE A 506 -14.05 -11.32 -14.69
N ARG A 507 -13.36 -10.56 -13.83
CA ARG A 507 -13.20 -9.11 -14.02
C ARG A 507 -12.52 -8.78 -15.34
N ARG A 508 -11.47 -9.52 -15.72
CA ARG A 508 -10.76 -9.32 -16.98
C ARG A 508 -11.62 -9.54 -18.21
N ALA A 509 -12.58 -10.46 -18.13
CA ALA A 509 -13.45 -10.80 -19.25
C ALA A 509 -14.64 -9.83 -19.42
N ILE A 510 -14.93 -9.00 -18.42
CA ILE A 510 -16.15 -8.17 -18.38
C ILE A 510 -15.78 -6.69 -18.22
N PRO A 511 -15.72 -5.91 -19.33
CA PRO A 511 -15.34 -4.50 -19.29
C PRO A 511 -16.20 -3.65 -18.34
N ALA A 512 -17.48 -3.97 -18.16
CA ALA A 512 -18.34 -3.28 -17.21
C ALA A 512 -17.79 -3.35 -15.78
N LEU A 513 -17.19 -4.47 -15.35
CA LEU A 513 -16.61 -4.59 -14.02
C LEU A 513 -15.34 -3.74 -13.86
N GLN A 514 -14.68 -3.40 -14.95
CA GLN A 514 -13.44 -2.62 -14.95
C GLN A 514 -13.73 -1.11 -14.91
N LYS A 515 -14.60 -0.62 -15.80
CA LYS A 515 -14.67 0.80 -16.15
C LYS A 515 -16.00 1.48 -15.82
N ALA A 516 -17.08 0.70 -15.59
CA ALA A 516 -18.39 1.28 -15.38
C ALA A 516 -18.58 1.88 -13.98
N LEU A 517 -19.46 2.84 -13.86
CA LEU A 517 -20.01 3.28 -12.57
C LEU A 517 -20.97 2.23 -12.00
N MET A 518 -21.24 2.31 -10.72
CA MET A 518 -22.31 1.56 -10.07
C MET A 518 -23.61 2.36 -10.11
N THR A 519 -24.69 1.70 -10.47
CA THR A 519 -26.04 2.27 -10.42
C THR A 519 -27.00 1.28 -9.77
N GLN A 520 -28.16 1.77 -9.35
CA GLN A 520 -29.20 0.95 -8.72
C GLN A 520 -28.69 0.12 -7.53
N VAL A 521 -27.82 0.71 -6.73
CA VAL A 521 -27.27 0.05 -5.54
C VAL A 521 -28.36 -0.17 -4.51
N SER A 522 -28.53 -1.42 -4.10
CA SER A 522 -29.46 -1.85 -3.04
C SER A 522 -28.78 -2.86 -2.14
N GLU A 523 -29.00 -2.76 -0.85
CA GLU A 523 -28.45 -3.68 0.16
C GLU A 523 -29.47 -3.98 1.26
N TRP A 524 -29.38 -5.18 1.86
CA TRP A 524 -30.30 -5.64 2.91
C TRP A 524 -29.65 -6.60 3.88
N GLY A 525 -28.53 -6.21 4.41
CA GLY A 525 -27.80 -7.02 5.39
C GLY A 525 -27.06 -8.22 4.77
N SER A 526 -27.73 -9.33 4.52
CA SER A 526 -27.10 -10.53 3.94
C SER A 526 -27.02 -10.55 2.43
N GLY A 527 -27.51 -9.51 1.75
CA GLY A 527 -27.46 -9.40 0.29
C GLY A 527 -27.24 -7.98 -0.19
N MET A 528 -26.75 -7.90 -1.42
CA MET A 528 -26.56 -6.64 -2.13
C MET A 528 -26.75 -6.85 -3.62
N SER A 529 -27.26 -5.83 -4.32
CA SER A 529 -27.35 -5.84 -5.78
C SER A 529 -27.07 -4.47 -6.37
N PHE A 530 -26.56 -4.44 -7.59
CA PHE A 530 -26.30 -3.23 -8.37
C PHE A 530 -26.11 -3.53 -9.86
N VAL A 531 -26.10 -2.48 -10.65
CA VAL A 531 -25.83 -2.54 -12.09
C VAL A 531 -24.51 -1.89 -12.40
N ARG A 532 -23.77 -2.47 -13.34
CA ARG A 532 -22.56 -1.94 -13.95
C ARG A 532 -22.86 -1.68 -15.43
N ASP A 533 -22.94 -0.41 -15.83
CA ASP A 533 -23.28 0.00 -17.19
C ASP A 533 -22.13 0.78 -17.83
N LEU A 534 -21.44 0.14 -18.77
CA LEU A 534 -20.42 0.75 -19.61
C LEU A 534 -21.01 1.01 -21.00
N PRO A 535 -21.32 2.27 -21.36
CA PRO A 535 -21.77 2.58 -22.69
C PRO A 535 -20.73 2.27 -23.77
N ALA A 536 -21.18 1.94 -24.98
CA ALA A 536 -20.28 1.86 -26.13
C ALA A 536 -19.64 3.23 -26.40
N ALA A 537 -18.35 3.23 -26.71
CA ALA A 537 -17.59 4.44 -26.99
C ALA A 537 -16.64 4.22 -28.19
N GLY A 538 -16.85 4.96 -29.27
CA GLY A 538 -16.06 4.79 -30.49
C GLY A 538 -16.16 3.36 -31.04
N SER A 539 -15.03 2.67 -31.16
CA SER A 539 -14.95 1.27 -31.58
C SER A 539 -15.08 0.27 -30.42
N GLU A 540 -15.10 0.72 -29.17
CA GLU A 540 -15.23 -0.14 -28.01
C GLU A 540 -16.70 -0.52 -27.79
N PRO A 541 -17.04 -1.81 -27.74
CA PRO A 541 -18.39 -2.25 -27.48
C PRO A 541 -18.79 -1.93 -26.03
N GLY A 542 -20.05 -1.58 -25.83
CA GLY A 542 -20.62 -1.44 -24.49
C GLY A 542 -20.61 -2.78 -23.74
N SER A 543 -20.64 -2.71 -22.43
CA SER A 543 -20.75 -3.87 -21.55
C SER A 543 -21.72 -3.57 -20.42
N TYR A 544 -22.62 -4.51 -20.12
CA TYR A 544 -23.66 -4.33 -19.13
C TYR A 544 -23.78 -5.55 -18.24
N ALA A 545 -23.71 -5.36 -16.94
CA ALA A 545 -23.77 -6.45 -15.97
C ALA A 545 -24.70 -6.11 -14.80
N VAL A 546 -25.46 -7.10 -14.36
CA VAL A 546 -26.28 -7.10 -13.15
C VAL A 546 -25.60 -7.97 -12.11
N ILE A 547 -25.30 -7.39 -10.95
CA ILE A 547 -24.56 -8.04 -9.88
C ILE A 547 -25.50 -8.32 -8.70
N GLY A 548 -25.43 -9.54 -8.18
CA GLY A 548 -26.01 -9.91 -6.90
C GLY A 548 -24.97 -10.54 -6.01
N LEU A 549 -24.89 -10.11 -4.78
CA LEU A 549 -23.94 -10.60 -3.78
C LEU A 549 -24.68 -11.18 -2.58
N SER A 550 -24.09 -12.20 -1.95
CA SER A 550 -24.59 -12.77 -0.71
C SER A 550 -23.50 -12.90 0.33
N ILE A 551 -23.86 -12.71 1.58
CA ILE A 551 -23.01 -12.91 2.75
C ILE A 551 -23.77 -13.69 3.83
N GLY A 552 -23.19 -14.75 4.35
CA GLY A 552 -23.77 -15.60 5.40
C GLY A 552 -24.85 -16.57 4.94
N SER A 553 -25.74 -16.19 4.02
CA SER A 553 -26.85 -17.02 3.58
C SER A 553 -27.19 -16.86 2.10
N GLU A 554 -27.82 -17.86 1.51
CA GLU A 554 -28.35 -17.77 0.13
C GLU A 554 -29.33 -16.61 0.01
N GLN A 555 -29.28 -15.88 -1.10
CA GLN A 555 -30.12 -14.73 -1.36
C GLN A 555 -30.93 -14.88 -2.66
N GLN A 556 -32.17 -14.43 -2.61
CA GLN A 556 -32.97 -14.18 -3.82
C GLN A 556 -32.77 -12.73 -4.22
N ILE A 557 -32.26 -12.51 -5.39
CA ILE A 557 -32.02 -11.18 -5.97
C ILE A 557 -33.15 -10.86 -6.94
N ASN A 558 -33.78 -9.70 -6.78
CA ASN A 558 -34.77 -9.16 -7.71
C ASN A 558 -34.37 -7.74 -8.06
N ILE A 559 -34.12 -7.47 -9.32
CA ILE A 559 -33.71 -6.15 -9.80
C ILE A 559 -34.52 -5.77 -11.05
N GLY A 560 -35.09 -4.58 -11.04
CA GLY A 560 -35.84 -4.01 -12.13
C GLY A 560 -35.08 -2.92 -12.89
N ASN A 561 -35.74 -2.31 -13.87
CA ASN A 561 -35.16 -1.23 -14.68
C ASN A 561 -33.83 -1.57 -15.35
N ILE A 562 -33.70 -2.82 -15.77
CA ILE A 562 -32.51 -3.29 -16.48
C ILE A 562 -32.77 -3.32 -17.99
N ARG A 563 -31.70 -3.38 -18.77
CA ARG A 563 -31.79 -3.52 -20.23
C ARG A 563 -32.43 -4.87 -20.61
N PRO A 564 -33.36 -4.94 -21.56
CA PRO A 564 -33.89 -6.23 -22.02
C PRO A 564 -32.84 -7.01 -22.83
N GLY A 565 -32.93 -8.35 -22.80
CA GLY A 565 -32.06 -9.23 -23.59
C GLY A 565 -31.65 -10.51 -22.84
N LEU A 566 -30.75 -11.27 -23.44
CA LEU A 566 -30.23 -12.52 -22.88
C LEU A 566 -29.09 -12.24 -21.93
N TYR A 567 -29.27 -12.61 -20.68
CA TYR A 567 -28.22 -12.53 -19.65
C TYR A 567 -27.59 -13.90 -19.39
N ARG A 568 -26.29 -13.93 -19.31
CA ARG A 568 -25.53 -15.13 -18.92
C ARG A 568 -24.74 -14.87 -17.64
N ASP A 569 -24.86 -15.79 -16.69
CA ASP A 569 -24.13 -15.68 -15.42
C ASP A 569 -22.67 -16.15 -15.59
N ALA A 570 -21.74 -15.25 -15.37
CA ALA A 570 -20.30 -15.56 -15.43
C ALA A 570 -19.84 -16.54 -14.34
N VAL A 571 -20.61 -16.75 -13.29
CA VAL A 571 -20.31 -17.68 -12.20
C VAL A 571 -20.84 -19.09 -12.50
N THR A 572 -22.14 -19.23 -12.76
CA THR A 572 -22.79 -20.53 -12.92
C THR A 572 -22.92 -20.99 -14.37
N GLY A 573 -22.94 -20.03 -15.32
CA GLY A 573 -23.25 -20.28 -16.72
C GLY A 573 -24.75 -20.34 -17.01
N GLY A 574 -25.59 -20.01 -16.02
CA GLY A 574 -27.05 -19.94 -16.21
C GLY A 574 -27.43 -18.85 -17.25
N GLU A 575 -28.58 -19.04 -17.89
CA GLU A 575 -29.14 -18.09 -18.86
C GLU A 575 -30.52 -17.63 -18.40
N ILE A 576 -30.78 -16.32 -18.48
CA ILE A 576 -32.09 -15.71 -18.22
C ILE A 576 -32.37 -14.67 -19.28
N HIS A 577 -33.55 -14.71 -19.88
CA HIS A 577 -34.03 -13.62 -20.72
C HIS A 577 -34.70 -12.56 -19.86
N GLY A 578 -34.04 -11.40 -19.70
CA GLY A 578 -34.56 -10.26 -18.96
C GLY A 578 -35.52 -9.43 -19.83
N ASP A 579 -36.69 -9.13 -19.30
CA ASP A 579 -37.67 -8.22 -19.90
C ASP A 579 -37.88 -7.01 -18.98
N GLY A 580 -36.80 -6.23 -18.82
CA GLY A 580 -36.77 -5.09 -17.89
C GLY A 580 -36.53 -5.45 -16.41
N SER A 581 -36.47 -6.75 -16.08
CA SER A 581 -36.13 -7.22 -14.74
C SER A 581 -35.41 -8.56 -14.76
N LEU A 582 -34.63 -8.84 -13.69
CA LEU A 582 -34.03 -10.15 -13.44
C LEU A 582 -34.36 -10.64 -12.02
N SER A 583 -34.60 -11.95 -11.93
CA SER A 583 -34.82 -12.65 -10.67
C SER A 583 -33.95 -13.91 -10.64
N PHE A 584 -33.01 -14.00 -9.70
CA PHE A 584 -32.08 -15.13 -9.60
C PHE A 584 -31.64 -15.40 -8.16
N ARG A 585 -31.12 -16.58 -7.92
CA ARG A 585 -30.56 -16.95 -6.61
C ARG A 585 -29.06 -16.88 -6.62
N VAL A 586 -28.50 -16.42 -5.50
CA VAL A 586 -27.05 -16.42 -5.22
C VAL A 586 -26.83 -17.27 -3.99
N LYS A 587 -26.04 -18.33 -4.13
CA LYS A 587 -25.69 -19.21 -3.00
C LYS A 587 -24.94 -18.43 -1.92
N ALA A 588 -24.99 -18.95 -0.69
CA ALA A 588 -24.31 -18.32 0.45
C ALA A 588 -22.84 -18.01 0.14
N ASN A 589 -22.42 -16.79 0.45
CA ASN A 589 -21.05 -16.26 0.30
C ASN A 589 -20.55 -16.29 -1.15
N SER A 590 -21.43 -16.12 -2.12
CA SER A 590 -21.15 -16.17 -3.55
C SER A 590 -21.59 -14.86 -4.24
N ALA A 591 -21.39 -14.81 -5.54
CA ALA A 591 -21.87 -13.75 -6.42
C ALA A 591 -22.63 -14.33 -7.60
N GLY A 592 -23.65 -13.61 -8.08
CA GLY A 592 -24.25 -13.78 -9.40
C GLY A 592 -23.81 -12.60 -10.26
N ILE A 593 -23.21 -12.86 -11.40
CA ILE A 593 -22.65 -11.84 -12.31
C ILE A 593 -23.27 -12.04 -13.68
N TRP A 594 -24.45 -11.43 -13.87
CA TRP A 594 -25.27 -11.61 -15.05
C TRP A 594 -24.93 -10.57 -16.10
N VAL A 595 -24.31 -11.00 -17.19
CA VAL A 595 -23.81 -10.11 -18.26
C VAL A 595 -24.72 -10.19 -19.47
N LEU A 596 -25.22 -9.05 -19.92
CA LEU A 596 -26.06 -8.94 -21.11
C LEU A 596 -25.22 -9.34 -22.35
N GLU A 597 -25.72 -10.33 -23.10
CA GLU A 597 -24.99 -10.96 -24.24
C GLU A 597 -23.56 -11.40 -23.89
N GLY A 598 -23.34 -11.71 -22.62
CA GLY A 598 -22.01 -12.00 -22.08
C GLY A 598 -21.50 -13.40 -22.35
N PRO A 599 -20.29 -13.71 -21.86
CA PRO A 599 -19.56 -14.94 -22.21
C PRO A 599 -20.13 -16.21 -21.54
N GLY A 600 -21.00 -16.10 -20.52
CA GLY A 600 -21.38 -17.25 -19.69
C GLY A 600 -20.29 -17.64 -18.70
N LYS A 601 -20.27 -18.88 -18.24
CA LYS A 601 -19.39 -19.36 -17.15
C LYS A 601 -17.90 -19.13 -17.45
N ILE A 602 -17.21 -18.49 -16.50
CA ILE A 602 -15.78 -18.21 -16.50
C ILE A 602 -15.11 -18.97 -15.36
N GLY A 603 -14.13 -19.78 -15.68
CA GLY A 603 -13.41 -20.59 -14.71
C GLY A 603 -14.24 -21.73 -14.12
N THR A 604 -13.72 -22.37 -13.08
CA THR A 604 -14.34 -23.53 -12.41
C THR A 604 -14.97 -23.13 -11.09
N ASP A 605 -15.99 -23.90 -10.68
CA ASP A 605 -16.63 -23.67 -9.36
C ASP A 605 -15.63 -23.86 -8.22
N GLY A 606 -15.66 -22.92 -7.31
CA GLY A 606 -14.91 -22.94 -6.07
C GLY A 606 -15.83 -23.09 -4.86
N VAL A 607 -15.25 -22.92 -3.68
CA VAL A 607 -16.02 -22.97 -2.43
C VAL A 607 -17.03 -21.82 -2.35
N TYR A 608 -16.68 -20.65 -2.85
CA TYR A 608 -17.44 -19.42 -2.70
C TYR A 608 -18.03 -18.84 -3.99
N LEU A 609 -17.49 -19.18 -5.15
CA LEU A 609 -18.08 -18.81 -6.45
C LEU A 609 -18.65 -20.07 -7.11
N ARG A 610 -19.97 -20.25 -6.97
CA ARG A 610 -20.64 -21.48 -7.42
C ARG A 610 -22.15 -21.29 -7.65
#